data_27e968910d092904e16b77e69c35a1c4
#
_entry.id   27e968910d092904e16b77e69c35a1c4
#
_cell.length_a   1.000
_cell.length_b   1.000
_cell.length_c   1.000
_cell.angle_alpha   90.00
_cell.angle_beta   90.00
_cell.angle_gamma   90.00
#
_symmetry.space_group_name_H-M   'P 1'
#
loop_
_entity.id
_entity.type
_entity.pdbx_description
1 polymer ?
#
loop_
_entity_poly.entity_id
_entity_poly.type
_entity_poly.pdbx_seq_one_letter_code
_entity_poly.pdbx_strand_id
1 'polypeptide(L)'
;MVDIPGLTDGPDATGDAATGEDSLVSCAFQDGTLSVSDERVRIERSGRSKFATKEIRVGDVRGVTYQKRLVISYLQIEEDGVENDAGGLLSTPVDENTLHFGRGKRDCAKRARDAIRDAAELR
;
A
#
# COMPACT_ATOMS: atom_id res chain seq x y z
N MET A 1 -29.89 -10.57 0.03
CA MET A 1 -29.32 -10.45 -0.23
C MET A 1 -28.71 -10.22 -0.36
N VAL A 2 -29.09 -10.28 -0.33
CA VAL A 2 -28.37 -10.09 -0.57
C VAL A 2 -27.64 -9.88 -0.78
N ASP A 3 -27.96 -10.01 -0.87
CA ASP A 3 -27.11 -9.85 -1.12
C ASP A 3 -26.55 -9.71 -1.52
N ILE A 4 -27.10 -9.85 -1.59
CA ILE A 4 -26.42 -9.87 -2.05
C ILE A 4 -25.82 -9.59 -2.35
N PRO A 5 -26.33 -9.67 -2.34
CA PRO A 5 -25.56 -9.46 -2.69
C PRO A 5 -24.80 -9.16 -2.92
N GLY A 6 -25.20 -9.32 -2.85
CA GLY A 6 -24.35 -9.12 -3.18
C GLY A 6 -23.76 -8.82 -3.30
N LEU A 7 -24.04 -9.14 -3.29
CA LEU A 7 -23.42 -9.00 -3.49
C LEU A 7 -22.63 -8.63 -3.74
N THR A 8 -22.88 -8.71 -3.74
CA THR A 8 -22.08 -8.44 -3.93
C THR A 8 -21.20 -8.16 -4.11
N ASP A 9 -21.38 -8.45 -4.25
CA ASP A 9 -20.52 -8.21 -4.45
C ASP A 9 -19.63 -8.01 -4.69
N GLY A 10 -19.85 -8.23 -4.73
CA GLY A 10 -18.92 -8.24 -5.07
C GLY A 10 -17.98 -8.11 -5.16
N PRO A 11 -17.89 -8.20 -5.30
CA PRO A 11 -16.98 -8.15 -5.46
C PRO A 11 -16.08 -7.99 -5.46
N ASP A 12 -16.33 -8.31 -5.41
CA ASP A 12 -15.61 -8.13 -5.28
C ASP A 12 -14.85 -8.19 -4.97
N ALA A 13 -15.13 -8.56 -5.07
CA ALA A 13 -14.45 -8.66 -4.78
C ALA A 13 -13.58 -8.75 -4.46
N THR A 14 -13.67 -9.05 -4.43
CA THR A 14 -12.92 -9.02 -4.05
C THR A 14 -12.27 -8.96 -3.41
N GLY A 15 -12.23 -9.14 -3.14
CA GLY A 15 -11.61 -9.07 -2.49
C GLY A 15 -11.35 -8.95 -1.64
N ASP A 16 -11.45 -9.17 -1.54
CA ASP A 16 -11.18 -8.95 -0.76
C ASP A 16 -11.09 -9.00 0.20
N ALA A 17 -11.15 -9.28 0.12
CA ALA A 17 -11.19 -9.36 0.92
C ALA A 17 -10.87 -9.09 1.88
N ALA A 18 -10.43 -9.39 1.93
CA ALA A 18 -10.07 -9.23 2.95
C ALA A 18 -9.91 -8.22 3.57
N THR A 19 -10.08 -8.06 3.23
CA THR A 19 -10.01 -7.11 3.71
C THR A 19 -11.12 -6.65 4.04
N GLY A 20 -11.93 -7.07 3.74
CA GLY A 20 -13.11 -6.70 4.12
C GLY A 20 -13.17 -5.46 4.76
N GLU A 21 -12.34 -4.97 5.19
CA GLU A 21 -12.42 -3.89 5.83
C GLU A 21 -12.76 -2.75 5.14
N ASP A 22 -12.96 -1.69 5.67
CA ASP A 22 -13.34 -0.46 5.05
C ASP A 22 -12.12 0.19 4.46
N SER A 23 -11.52 -0.45 3.49
CA SER A 23 -10.36 0.10 2.81
C SER A 23 -10.75 1.35 2.05
N LEU A 24 -10.04 2.43 2.28
CA LEU A 24 -10.23 3.66 1.55
C LEU A 24 -9.61 3.56 0.16
N VAL A 25 -8.48 2.88 0.06
CA VAL A 25 -7.79 2.69 -1.20
C VAL A 25 -7.13 1.33 -1.18
N SER A 26 -7.15 0.63 -2.30
CA SER A 26 -6.43 -0.63 -2.44
C SER A 26 -5.77 -0.65 -3.81
N CYS A 27 -4.47 -0.91 -3.84
CA CYS A 27 -3.68 -0.90 -5.07
C CYS A 27 -2.88 -2.18 -5.19
N ALA A 28 -3.03 -2.86 -6.33
CA ALA A 28 -2.23 -4.04 -6.62
C ALA A 28 -0.99 -3.59 -7.37
N PHE A 29 0.16 -3.64 -6.71
CA PHE A 29 1.43 -3.28 -7.30
C PHE A 29 2.19 -4.54 -7.70
N GLN A 30 3.33 -4.38 -8.34
CA GLN A 30 4.05 -5.54 -8.86
C GLN A 30 4.63 -6.42 -7.75
N ASP A 31 4.92 -5.86 -6.59
CA ASP A 31 5.52 -6.61 -5.50
C ASP A 31 4.64 -6.67 -4.24
N GLY A 32 3.37 -6.40 -4.38
CA GLY A 32 2.44 -6.55 -3.27
C GLY A 32 1.19 -5.72 -3.46
N THR A 33 0.20 -5.93 -2.61
CA THR A 33 -1.03 -5.15 -2.62
C THR A 33 -1.05 -4.26 -1.40
N LEU A 34 -1.28 -2.97 -1.64
CA LEU A 34 -1.33 -1.98 -0.58
C LEU A 34 -2.79 -1.61 -0.33
N SER A 35 -3.24 -1.76 0.90
CA SER A 35 -4.59 -1.36 1.29
C SER A 35 -4.49 -0.38 2.45
N VAL A 36 -5.27 0.68 2.38
CA VAL A 36 -5.24 1.73 3.40
C VAL A 36 -6.63 1.88 3.99
N SER A 37 -6.72 1.87 5.30
CA SER A 37 -7.97 2.16 6.00
C SER A 37 -7.70 3.28 7.00
N ASP A 38 -8.74 3.69 7.73
CA ASP A 38 -8.57 4.76 8.71
C ASP A 38 -7.62 4.37 9.82
N GLU A 39 -7.45 3.09 10.07
CA GLU A 39 -6.69 2.63 11.22
C GLU A 39 -5.36 1.99 10.89
N ARG A 40 -5.22 1.47 9.69
CA ARG A 40 -3.99 0.74 9.37
C ARG A 40 -3.69 0.72 7.87
N VAL A 41 -2.44 0.46 7.59
CA VAL A 41 -1.95 0.25 6.24
C VAL A 41 -1.52 -1.21 6.16
N ARG A 42 -2.06 -1.93 5.19
CA ARG A 42 -1.70 -3.35 5.02
C ARG A 42 -0.92 -3.52 3.74
N ILE A 43 0.22 -4.17 3.84
CA ILE A 43 1.05 -4.51 2.69
C ILE A 43 1.01 -6.03 2.56
N GLU A 44 0.25 -6.51 1.58
CA GLU A 44 0.10 -7.93 1.38
C GLU A 44 1.12 -8.41 0.36
N ARG A 45 1.92 -9.39 0.75
CA ARG A 45 2.98 -9.91 -0.11
C ARG A 45 2.63 -11.32 -0.55
N SER A 46 3.13 -11.72 -1.72
CA SER A 46 2.90 -13.07 -2.19
C SER A 46 3.78 -14.02 -1.39
N GLY A 47 3.47 -15.30 -1.46
CA GLY A 47 4.27 -16.29 -0.75
C GLY A 47 5.69 -16.42 -1.28
N ARG A 48 5.95 -15.85 -2.47
CA ARG A 48 7.29 -15.89 -3.05
C ARG A 48 8.13 -14.68 -2.67
N SER A 49 7.52 -13.70 -2.05
CA SER A 49 8.25 -12.49 -1.67
C SER A 49 9.17 -12.82 -0.49
N LYS A 50 10.32 -12.15 -0.44
CA LYS A 50 11.18 -12.28 0.71
C LYS A 50 10.66 -11.50 1.90
N PHE A 51 9.65 -10.66 1.69
CA PHE A 51 9.03 -9.92 2.78
C PHE A 51 7.70 -10.57 3.11
N ALA A 52 7.34 -10.58 4.38
CA ALA A 52 6.06 -11.09 4.84
C ALA A 52 4.99 -10.02 4.71
N THR A 53 3.74 -10.45 4.62
CA THR A 53 2.61 -9.53 4.71
C THR A 53 2.65 -8.87 6.09
N LYS A 54 2.42 -7.57 6.13
CA LYS A 54 2.45 -6.83 7.39
C LYS A 54 1.36 -5.78 7.44
N GLU A 55 1.04 -5.36 8.64
CA GLU A 55 0.12 -4.26 8.87
C GLU A 55 0.82 -3.20 9.70
N ILE A 56 0.59 -1.94 9.36
CA ILE A 56 1.18 -0.82 10.06
C ILE A 56 0.02 0.02 10.59
N ARG A 57 0.02 0.30 11.88
CA ARG A 57 -1.01 1.16 12.43
C ARG A 57 -0.73 2.59 11.98
N VAL A 58 -1.78 3.32 11.60
CA VAL A 58 -1.58 4.67 11.10
C VAL A 58 -0.87 5.56 12.12
N GLY A 59 -1.04 5.28 13.42
CA GLY A 59 -0.34 6.02 14.45
C GLY A 59 1.17 5.84 14.44
N ASP A 60 1.64 4.79 13.78
CA ASP A 60 3.07 4.51 13.68
C ASP A 60 3.67 5.00 12.37
N VAL A 61 2.86 5.58 11.49
CA VAL A 61 3.35 6.09 10.22
C VAL A 61 3.95 7.48 10.44
N ARG A 62 5.20 7.65 10.06
CA ARG A 62 5.90 8.92 10.21
C ARG A 62 5.92 9.70 8.92
N GLY A 63 5.80 9.04 7.81
CA GLY A 63 5.79 9.71 6.51
C GLY A 63 5.52 8.72 5.41
N VAL A 64 5.29 9.22 4.22
CA VAL A 64 5.13 8.39 3.04
C VAL A 64 5.76 9.13 1.86
N THR A 65 6.59 8.43 1.11
CA THR A 65 7.28 8.99 -0.02
C THR A 65 6.75 8.35 -1.30
N TYR A 66 6.31 9.17 -2.22
CA TYR A 66 5.95 8.74 -3.56
C TYR A 66 7.03 9.27 -4.49
N GLN A 67 7.76 8.37 -5.14
CA GLN A 67 8.84 8.78 -6.02
C GLN A 67 8.56 8.30 -7.43
N LYS A 68 8.29 9.25 -8.30
CA LYS A 68 8.06 8.95 -9.69
C LYS A 68 9.40 8.78 -10.39
N ARG A 69 9.52 7.72 -11.15
CA ARG A 69 10.72 7.47 -11.94
C ARG A 69 10.33 7.11 -13.36
N LEU A 70 11.31 7.09 -14.25
CA LEU A 70 11.04 6.90 -15.66
C LEU A 70 10.38 5.56 -15.96
N VAL A 71 10.87 4.50 -15.36
CA VAL A 71 10.34 3.16 -15.59
C VAL A 71 9.61 2.63 -14.38
N ILE A 72 10.32 2.45 -13.28
CA ILE A 72 9.75 1.90 -12.05
C ILE A 72 9.74 2.96 -10.97
N SER A 73 8.56 3.30 -10.51
CA SER A 73 8.37 4.24 -9.42
C SER A 73 8.20 3.47 -8.12
N TYR A 74 8.21 4.15 -6.98
CA TYR A 74 8.00 3.44 -5.72
C TYR A 74 7.25 4.31 -4.71
N LEU A 75 6.65 3.61 -3.75
CA LEU A 75 5.98 4.23 -2.61
C LEU A 75 6.62 3.61 -1.38
N GLN A 76 7.15 4.43 -0.49
CA GLN A 76 7.82 3.96 0.70
C GLN A 76 7.18 4.57 1.93
N ILE A 77 6.83 3.73 2.90
CA ILE A 77 6.19 4.18 4.13
C ILE A 77 7.23 4.22 5.24
N GLU A 78 7.33 5.37 5.90
CA GLU A 78 8.23 5.54 7.02
C GLU A 78 7.47 5.18 8.28
N GLU A 79 7.88 4.12 8.92
CA GLU A 79 7.24 3.60 10.11
C GLU A 79 8.12 3.81 11.31
N ASP A 80 7.52 4.21 12.43
CA ASP A 80 8.25 4.44 13.66
C ASP A 80 8.99 3.16 14.06
N GLY A 81 10.27 3.29 14.34
CA GLY A 81 11.08 2.14 14.78
C GLY A 81 11.59 1.25 13.67
N VAL A 82 11.26 1.55 12.42
CA VAL A 82 11.69 0.74 11.28
C VAL A 82 12.62 1.56 10.40
N GLU A 83 13.77 0.99 10.08
CA GLU A 83 14.73 1.69 9.26
C GLU A 83 14.42 1.47 7.80
N ASN A 84 14.39 2.51 7.01
CA ASN A 84 14.11 2.41 5.59
C ASN A 84 15.39 2.35 4.78
N ASP A 85 15.32 1.62 3.67
CA ASP A 85 16.41 1.60 2.70
C ASP A 85 16.31 2.88 1.87
N ALA A 86 17.37 3.63 1.80
CA ALA A 86 17.39 4.87 1.02
C ALA A 86 17.59 4.61 -0.46
N GLY A 87 18.00 3.41 -0.82
CA GLY A 87 18.35 3.10 -2.19
C GLY A 87 19.71 3.67 -2.52
N GLY A 88 20.08 3.59 -3.77
CA GLY A 88 21.34 4.13 -4.26
C GLY A 88 21.11 5.06 -5.41
N LEU A 89 22.18 5.56 -5.99
CA LEU A 89 22.09 6.47 -7.12
C LEU A 89 21.39 5.83 -8.30
N LEU A 90 21.71 4.57 -8.56
CA LEU A 90 21.15 3.84 -9.70
C LEU A 90 20.17 2.74 -9.32
N SER A 91 19.76 2.69 -8.08
CA SER A 91 18.84 1.65 -7.63
C SER A 91 17.69 2.25 -6.83
N THR A 92 16.56 1.53 -6.80
CA THR A 92 15.44 1.94 -6.00
C THR A 92 15.55 1.31 -4.61
N PRO A 93 14.97 1.92 -3.59
CA PRO A 93 14.96 1.32 -2.26
C PRO A 93 14.23 -0.02 -2.25
N VAL A 94 14.69 -0.95 -1.43
CA VAL A 94 14.03 -2.25 -1.26
C VAL A 94 13.95 -2.53 0.22
N ASP A 95 12.76 -2.48 0.79
CA ASP A 95 12.54 -2.86 2.18
C ASP A 95 11.10 -3.31 2.37
N GLU A 96 10.76 -3.75 3.58
CA GLU A 96 9.42 -4.30 3.84
C GLU A 96 8.31 -3.27 3.69
N ASN A 97 8.63 -1.99 3.70
CA ASN A 97 7.66 -0.92 3.59
C ASN A 97 7.68 -0.21 2.24
N THR A 98 8.36 -0.78 1.26
CA THR A 98 8.49 -0.16 -0.06
C THR A 98 7.83 -1.03 -1.12
N LEU A 99 7.00 -0.40 -1.96
CA LEU A 99 6.32 -1.07 -3.05
C LEU A 99 6.67 -0.39 -4.36
N HIS A 100 6.85 -1.20 -5.40
CA HIS A 100 7.27 -0.71 -6.71
C HIS A 100 6.14 -0.87 -7.72
N PHE A 101 6.06 0.05 -8.67
CA PHE A 101 5.01 0.01 -9.67
C PHE A 101 5.43 0.73 -10.95
N GLY A 102 4.80 0.33 -12.04
CA GLY A 102 5.01 0.97 -13.32
C GLY A 102 4.05 2.14 -13.52
N ARG A 103 4.10 2.71 -14.72
CA ARG A 103 3.34 3.91 -15.03
C ARG A 103 1.84 3.75 -14.85
N GLY A 104 1.31 2.58 -15.15
CA GLY A 104 -0.15 2.36 -15.08
C GLY A 104 -0.71 2.41 -13.67
N LYS A 105 0.14 2.36 -12.66
CA LYS A 105 -0.33 2.36 -11.27
C LYS A 105 -0.04 3.67 -10.53
N ARG A 106 0.44 4.68 -11.24
CA ARG A 106 0.79 5.94 -10.58
C ARG A 106 -0.38 6.62 -9.91
N ASP A 107 -1.55 6.61 -10.57
CA ASP A 107 -2.71 7.27 -9.99
C ASP A 107 -3.18 6.57 -8.74
N CYS A 108 -3.16 5.24 -8.73
CA CYS A 108 -3.53 4.49 -7.54
C CYS A 108 -2.54 4.77 -6.41
N ALA A 109 -1.25 4.82 -6.75
CA ALA A 109 -0.22 5.10 -5.75
C ALA A 109 -0.38 6.48 -5.13
N LYS A 110 -0.76 7.47 -5.93
CA LYS A 110 -0.99 8.82 -5.40
C LYS A 110 -2.19 8.84 -4.47
N ARG A 111 -3.25 8.12 -4.82
CA ARG A 111 -4.42 8.03 -3.96
C ARG A 111 -4.08 7.33 -2.65
N ALA A 112 -3.26 6.29 -2.72
CA ALA A 112 -2.82 5.58 -1.52
C ALA A 112 -1.97 6.49 -0.64
N ARG A 113 -1.05 7.25 -1.26
CA ARG A 113 -0.23 8.21 -0.51
C ARG A 113 -1.11 9.21 0.22
N ASP A 114 -2.09 9.77 -0.49
CA ASP A 114 -2.96 10.78 0.11
C ASP A 114 -3.82 10.18 1.22
N ALA A 115 -4.31 8.97 1.02
CA ALA A 115 -5.10 8.29 2.05
C ALA A 115 -4.26 8.02 3.31
N ILE A 116 -2.99 7.63 3.13
CA ILE A 116 -2.10 7.40 4.27
C ILE A 116 -1.85 8.71 5.00
N ARG A 117 -1.58 9.77 4.26
CA ARG A 117 -1.33 11.07 4.87
C ARG A 117 -2.52 11.54 5.67
N ASP A 118 -3.71 11.38 5.11
CA ASP A 118 -4.92 11.80 5.81
C ASP A 118 -5.17 10.95 7.06
N ALA A 119 -5.05 9.64 6.95
CA ALA A 119 -5.31 8.76 8.08
C ALA A 119 -4.28 8.97 9.19
N ALA A 120 -3.03 9.21 8.85
CA ALA A 120 -1.97 9.43 9.82
C ALA A 120 -1.83 10.90 10.21
N GLU A 121 -2.68 11.77 9.63
CA GLU A 121 -2.66 13.20 9.94
C GLU A 121 -1.31 13.86 9.65
N LEU A 122 -0.70 13.46 8.56
CA LEU A 122 0.57 14.04 8.15
C LEU A 122 0.33 15.31 7.35
N ARG A 123 1.29 16.25 7.43
CA ARG A 123 1.19 17.50 6.70
C ARG A 123 2.20 17.60 5.59
#